data_9d943b33f5caf64b246e01bec20233e9
#
_entry.id   9d943b33f5caf64b246e01bec20233e9
#
_cell.length_a   1.000
_cell.length_b   1.000
_cell.length_c   1.000
_cell.angle_alpha   90.00
_cell.angle_beta   90.00
_cell.angle_gamma   90.00
#
_symmetry.space_group_name_H-M   'P 1'
#
loop_
_entity.id
_entity.type
_entity.pdbx_description
1 polymer ?
#
loop_
_entity_poly.entity_id
_entity_poly.type
_entity_poly.pdbx_seq_one_letter_code
_entity_poly.pdbx_strand_id
1 'polypeptide(L)'
;YEEEGYSIDLNTDQIEAIKMAANVLSQFKNTEVFSEFHSAIDKILDRVNISPDIQDKAIQQYVQFEKSPVVVVTGYLGDILQAIKNKVSITIGYKKFQAEDEKDRSINPYLLKEYQNRWYVIGFDNFDGFVKTYSLDRVTKLLIVGKSFEIDEGFDYDRFFKYNIGITTLDKEPEDILLSASPLEGS
;
A
#
# COMPACT_ATOMS: atom_id res chain seq x y z
N TYR A 1 3.09 -42.27 -2.16
CA TYR A 1 3.82 -41.25 -2.95
C TYR A 1 4.69 -40.51 -1.96
N GLU A 2 5.99 -40.81 -1.94
CA GLU A 2 6.98 -40.03 -1.20
C GLU A 2 7.16 -38.71 -1.94
N GLU A 3 6.84 -37.59 -1.29
CA GLU A 3 7.22 -36.28 -1.78
C GLU A 3 8.76 -36.18 -1.67
N GLU A 4 9.45 -36.21 -2.80
CA GLU A 4 10.84 -35.83 -2.86
C GLU A 4 10.97 -34.39 -2.39
N GLY A 5 11.43 -34.24 -1.15
CA GLY A 5 11.70 -32.93 -0.56
C GLY A 5 12.87 -32.28 -1.29
N TYR A 6 12.62 -31.23 -2.08
CA TYR A 6 13.68 -30.39 -2.60
C TYR A 6 14.43 -29.75 -1.42
N SER A 7 15.65 -30.16 -1.19
CA SER A 7 16.56 -29.49 -0.27
C SER A 7 17.11 -28.27 -0.97
N ILE A 8 16.90 -27.10 -0.41
CA ILE A 8 17.50 -25.86 -0.91
C ILE A 8 18.77 -25.65 -0.08
N ASP A 9 19.93 -25.84 -0.69
CA ASP A 9 21.23 -25.55 -0.06
C ASP A 9 21.46 -24.03 -0.09
N LEU A 10 21.28 -23.40 1.06
CA LEU A 10 21.54 -21.97 1.24
C LEU A 10 22.83 -21.78 2.05
N ASN A 11 23.68 -20.87 1.59
CA ASN A 11 24.83 -20.45 2.38
C ASN A 11 24.42 -19.46 3.50
N THR A 12 25.33 -19.22 4.43
CA THR A 12 25.08 -18.35 5.61
C THR A 12 24.58 -16.96 5.22
N ASP A 13 25.18 -16.35 4.19
CA ASP A 13 24.82 -14.99 3.74
C ASP A 13 23.41 -14.96 3.15
N GLN A 14 23.02 -16.02 2.42
CA GLN A 14 21.68 -16.16 1.87
C GLN A 14 20.62 -16.34 2.98
N ILE A 15 20.97 -17.11 4.01
CA ILE A 15 20.12 -17.29 5.19
C ILE A 15 19.91 -15.95 5.91
N GLU A 16 20.99 -15.17 6.12
CA GLU A 16 20.89 -13.84 6.73
C GLU A 16 20.06 -12.87 5.88
N ALA A 17 20.25 -12.88 4.57
CA ALA A 17 19.45 -12.06 3.65
C ALA A 17 17.95 -12.39 3.72
N ILE A 18 17.60 -13.69 3.79
CA ILE A 18 16.21 -14.14 3.95
C ILE A 18 15.63 -13.68 5.28
N LYS A 19 16.40 -13.80 6.38
CA LYS A 19 15.99 -13.31 7.70
C LYS A 19 15.73 -11.81 7.68
N MET A 20 16.61 -11.03 7.08
CA MET A 20 16.46 -9.59 6.98
C MET A 20 15.21 -9.22 6.16
N ALA A 21 15.01 -9.87 5.01
CA ALA A 21 13.82 -9.67 4.18
C ALA A 21 12.53 -10.02 4.93
N ALA A 22 12.49 -11.16 5.63
CA ALA A 22 11.35 -11.58 6.43
C ALA A 22 11.04 -10.57 7.56
N ASN A 23 12.07 -9.99 8.17
CA ASN A 23 11.94 -8.98 9.23
C ASN A 23 11.34 -7.67 8.67
N VAL A 24 11.81 -7.21 7.51
CA VAL A 24 11.24 -6.04 6.83
C VAL A 24 9.78 -6.29 6.48
N LEU A 25 9.45 -7.46 5.95
CA LEU A 25 8.09 -7.83 5.55
C LEU A 25 7.16 -8.07 6.74
N SER A 26 7.71 -8.39 7.91
CA SER A 26 6.92 -8.58 9.13
C SER A 26 6.17 -7.32 9.58
N GLN A 27 6.59 -6.14 9.13
CA GLN A 27 5.89 -4.87 9.39
C GLN A 27 4.49 -4.84 8.76
N PHE A 28 4.30 -5.64 7.69
CA PHE A 28 3.02 -5.74 7.00
C PHE A 28 2.15 -6.91 7.50
N LYS A 29 2.55 -7.58 8.60
CA LYS A 29 1.84 -8.75 9.16
C LYS A 29 0.37 -8.51 9.46
N ASN A 30 0.02 -7.30 9.84
CA ASN A 30 -1.35 -6.95 10.20
C ASN A 30 -2.23 -6.60 8.99
N THR A 31 -1.71 -6.77 7.77
CA THR A 31 -2.44 -6.46 6.55
C THR A 31 -2.91 -7.76 5.91
N GLU A 32 -4.22 -7.96 5.86
CA GLU A 32 -4.88 -9.18 5.35
C GLU A 32 -4.37 -9.60 3.96
N VAL A 33 -4.08 -8.61 3.10
CA VAL A 33 -3.53 -8.81 1.74
C VAL A 33 -2.21 -9.57 1.74
N PHE A 34 -1.42 -9.46 2.81
CA PHE A 34 -0.11 -10.11 2.93
C PHE A 34 -0.14 -11.38 3.80
N SER A 35 -1.30 -11.80 4.30
CA SER A 35 -1.42 -12.97 5.16
C SER A 35 -0.94 -14.26 4.48
N GLU A 36 -1.34 -14.49 3.22
CA GLU A 36 -0.88 -15.63 2.42
C GLU A 36 0.63 -15.58 2.16
N PHE A 37 1.14 -14.39 1.91
CA PHE A 37 2.56 -14.15 1.70
C PHE A 37 3.37 -14.46 2.96
N HIS A 38 2.88 -14.06 4.15
CA HIS A 38 3.52 -14.41 5.43
C HIS A 38 3.51 -15.92 5.66
N SER A 39 2.39 -16.58 5.40
CA SER A 39 2.31 -18.04 5.51
C SER A 39 3.32 -18.74 4.60
N ALA A 40 3.55 -18.22 3.39
CA ALA A 40 4.55 -18.76 2.48
C ALA A 40 5.98 -18.53 2.97
N ILE A 41 6.27 -17.32 3.48
CA ILE A 41 7.58 -16.99 4.08
C ILE A 41 7.84 -17.85 5.31
N ASP A 42 6.88 -18.00 6.22
CA ASP A 42 7.01 -18.84 7.41
C ASP A 42 7.34 -20.30 7.02
N LYS A 43 6.68 -20.85 6.00
CA LYS A 43 6.99 -22.20 5.48
C LYS A 43 8.39 -22.30 4.90
N ILE A 44 8.90 -21.25 4.24
CA ILE A 44 10.27 -21.22 3.72
C ILE A 44 11.26 -21.20 4.89
N LEU A 45 11.04 -20.36 5.89
CA LEU A 45 11.89 -20.24 7.07
C LEU A 45 11.93 -21.55 7.87
N ASP A 46 10.80 -22.22 8.03
CA ASP A 46 10.71 -23.53 8.69
C ASP A 46 11.52 -24.62 7.93
N ARG A 47 11.43 -24.64 6.60
CA ARG A 47 12.16 -25.61 5.78
C ARG A 47 13.68 -25.44 5.79
N VAL A 48 14.15 -24.21 5.96
CA VAL A 48 15.59 -23.92 6.08
C VAL A 48 16.10 -23.97 7.53
N ASN A 49 15.33 -24.55 8.46
CA ASN A 49 15.64 -24.63 9.89
C ASN A 49 16.02 -23.27 10.52
N ILE A 50 15.43 -22.20 10.03
CA ILE A 50 15.59 -20.89 10.61
C ILE A 50 14.51 -20.77 11.69
N SER A 51 14.93 -20.83 12.97
CA SER A 51 13.99 -20.63 14.08
C SER A 51 13.18 -19.36 13.93
N PRO A 52 11.85 -19.40 14.24
CA PRO A 52 10.96 -18.23 14.17
C PRO A 52 11.31 -17.10 15.14
N ASP A 53 12.32 -17.26 16.01
CA ASP A 53 12.90 -16.21 16.84
C ASP A 53 13.66 -15.14 16.02
N ILE A 54 13.02 -14.75 14.89
CA ILE A 54 13.47 -13.66 14.01
C ILE A 54 13.32 -12.29 14.70
N GLN A 55 12.88 -12.25 15.94
CA GLN A 55 13.06 -11.10 16.82
C GLN A 55 14.54 -11.02 17.25
N ASP A 56 15.42 -10.95 16.26
CA ASP A 56 16.78 -10.60 16.58
C ASP A 56 16.79 -9.15 17.11
N LYS A 57 16.74 -9.05 18.44
CA LYS A 57 16.78 -7.79 19.16
C LYS A 57 17.98 -6.93 18.74
N ALA A 58 19.02 -7.57 18.18
CA ALA A 58 20.18 -6.89 17.68
C ALA A 58 19.85 -6.04 16.44
N ILE A 59 19.05 -6.53 15.48
CA ILE A 59 18.68 -5.73 14.29
C ILE A 59 17.79 -4.57 14.69
N GLN A 60 16.88 -4.74 15.65
CA GLN A 60 16.00 -3.67 16.14
C GLN A 60 16.75 -2.54 16.86
N GLN A 61 17.97 -2.79 17.33
CA GLN A 61 18.81 -1.75 17.90
C GLN A 61 19.46 -0.84 16.85
N TYR A 62 19.67 -1.36 15.64
CA TYR A 62 20.35 -0.64 14.55
C TYR A 62 19.41 -0.10 13.49
N VAL A 63 18.21 -0.67 13.38
CA VAL A 63 17.21 -0.26 12.39
C VAL A 63 15.89 0.05 13.10
N GLN A 64 15.51 1.30 13.08
CA GLN A 64 14.22 1.74 13.60
C GLN A 64 13.33 2.15 12.41
N PHE A 65 12.14 1.57 12.37
CA PHE A 65 11.12 2.00 11.43
C PHE A 65 10.14 2.93 12.15
N GLU A 66 9.66 3.93 11.45
CA GLU A 66 8.61 4.81 11.98
C GLU A 66 7.39 3.96 12.35
N LYS A 67 7.00 4.01 13.63
CA LYS A 67 5.79 3.35 14.09
C LYS A 67 4.63 4.28 13.78
N SER A 68 3.78 3.91 12.84
CA SER A 68 2.54 4.64 12.64
C SER A 68 1.69 4.56 13.92
N PRO A 69 1.29 5.70 14.50
CA PRO A 69 0.36 5.70 15.61
C PRO A 69 -1.07 5.28 15.18
N VAL A 70 -1.32 5.19 13.90
CA VAL A 70 -2.63 4.84 13.34
C VAL A 70 -2.61 3.38 12.91
N VAL A 71 -3.30 2.54 13.66
CA VAL A 71 -3.71 1.22 13.18
C VAL A 71 -4.71 1.49 12.06
N VAL A 72 -4.22 1.48 10.83
CA VAL A 72 -5.09 1.59 9.67
C VAL A 72 -5.99 0.37 9.68
N VAL A 73 -7.29 0.59 9.77
CA VAL A 73 -8.30 -0.44 9.56
C VAL A 73 -8.15 -0.90 8.11
N THR A 74 -7.38 -1.96 7.91
CA THR A 74 -7.06 -2.51 6.59
C THR A 74 -8.14 -3.49 6.09
N GLY A 75 -9.28 -3.56 6.77
CA GLY A 75 -10.34 -4.52 6.49
C GLY A 75 -10.89 -4.50 5.06
N TYR A 76 -10.63 -3.42 4.30
CA TYR A 76 -11.10 -3.31 2.91
C TYR A 76 -10.00 -3.51 1.86
N LEU A 77 -8.75 -3.70 2.28
CA LEU A 77 -7.61 -3.75 1.37
C LEU A 77 -7.68 -4.96 0.43
N GLY A 78 -8.02 -6.13 0.97
CA GLY A 78 -8.18 -7.37 0.22
C GLY A 78 -9.28 -7.26 -0.82
N ASP A 79 -10.44 -6.79 -0.41
CA ASP A 79 -11.61 -6.62 -1.27
C ASP A 79 -11.34 -5.63 -2.41
N ILE A 80 -10.69 -4.51 -2.11
CA ILE A 80 -10.33 -3.51 -3.12
C ILE A 80 -9.30 -4.07 -4.09
N LEU A 81 -8.29 -4.81 -3.60
CA LEU A 81 -7.30 -5.45 -4.47
C LEU A 81 -7.97 -6.47 -5.41
N GLN A 82 -8.92 -7.24 -4.92
CA GLN A 82 -9.69 -8.17 -5.76
C GLN A 82 -10.55 -7.42 -6.79
N ALA A 83 -11.18 -6.32 -6.40
CA ALA A 83 -11.95 -5.49 -7.31
C ALA A 83 -11.07 -4.90 -8.43
N ILE A 84 -9.85 -4.46 -8.11
CA ILE A 84 -8.87 -3.98 -9.10
C ILE A 84 -8.48 -5.11 -10.06
N LYS A 85 -8.10 -6.28 -9.54
CA LYS A 85 -7.69 -7.45 -10.36
C LYS A 85 -8.80 -7.90 -11.31
N ASN A 86 -10.03 -7.91 -10.82
CA ASN A 86 -11.20 -8.35 -11.57
C ASN A 86 -11.83 -7.23 -12.41
N LYS A 87 -11.29 -6.00 -12.33
CA LYS A 87 -11.83 -4.81 -13.01
C LYS A 87 -13.32 -4.62 -12.74
N VAL A 88 -13.72 -4.69 -11.47
CA VAL A 88 -15.12 -4.49 -11.05
C VAL A 88 -15.26 -3.24 -10.17
N SER A 89 -16.35 -2.50 -10.40
CA SER A 89 -16.66 -1.28 -9.65
C SER A 89 -17.00 -1.59 -8.19
N ILE A 90 -16.65 -0.67 -7.32
CA ILE A 90 -16.99 -0.68 -5.89
C ILE A 90 -17.83 0.53 -5.53
N THR A 91 -18.62 0.41 -4.47
CA THR A 91 -19.24 1.55 -3.79
C THR A 91 -18.68 1.65 -2.41
N ILE A 92 -18.21 2.84 -2.03
CA ILE A 92 -17.69 3.13 -0.69
C ILE A 92 -18.55 4.21 -0.01
N GLY A 93 -18.81 4.04 1.28
CA GLY A 93 -19.22 5.14 2.14
C GLY A 93 -17.97 5.95 2.50
N TYR A 94 -17.98 7.24 2.24
CA TYR A 94 -16.80 8.07 2.43
C TYR A 94 -17.11 9.33 3.25
N LYS A 95 -16.37 9.51 4.34
CA LYS A 95 -16.46 10.67 5.21
C LYS A 95 -15.27 11.59 4.97
N LYS A 96 -15.52 12.79 4.42
CA LYS A 96 -14.46 13.80 4.23
C LYS A 96 -13.97 14.34 5.57
N PHE A 97 -12.73 14.85 5.60
CA PHE A 97 -12.20 15.56 6.76
C PHE A 97 -13.09 16.78 7.06
N GLN A 98 -13.48 16.95 8.31
CA GLN A 98 -14.40 18.01 8.77
C GLN A 98 -15.83 17.94 8.21
N ALA A 99 -16.23 16.91 7.46
CA ALA A 99 -17.64 16.74 7.09
C ALA A 99 -18.35 15.86 8.13
N GLU A 100 -19.55 16.25 8.52
CA GLU A 100 -20.40 15.42 9.38
C GLU A 100 -21.07 14.31 8.59
N ASP A 101 -21.35 14.56 7.31
CA ASP A 101 -22.08 13.65 6.44
C ASP A 101 -21.17 12.65 5.72
N GLU A 102 -21.60 11.39 5.73
CA GLU A 102 -21.10 10.33 4.88
C GLU A 102 -21.73 10.42 3.49
N LYS A 103 -20.96 10.22 2.43
CA LYS A 103 -21.44 10.15 1.06
C LYS A 103 -21.03 8.86 0.39
N ASP A 104 -21.99 8.22 -0.28
CA ASP A 104 -21.70 7.08 -1.13
C ASP A 104 -20.95 7.53 -2.39
N ARG A 105 -19.91 6.78 -2.75
CA ARG A 105 -19.08 7.00 -3.93
C ARG A 105 -18.96 5.71 -4.72
N SER A 106 -19.33 5.76 -5.98
CA SER A 106 -19.14 4.66 -6.93
C SER A 106 -17.82 4.88 -7.64
N ILE A 107 -16.90 3.92 -7.52
CA ILE A 107 -15.53 4.05 -7.98
C ILE A 107 -15.17 2.82 -8.83
N ASN A 108 -14.48 3.07 -9.93
CA ASN A 108 -13.74 2.06 -10.68
C ASN A 108 -12.31 2.08 -10.13
N PRO A 109 -11.90 1.15 -9.26
CA PRO A 109 -10.62 1.21 -8.58
C PRO A 109 -9.49 0.80 -9.52
N TYR A 110 -8.44 1.61 -9.62
CA TYR A 110 -7.30 1.40 -10.51
C TYR A 110 -6.06 0.94 -9.78
N LEU A 111 -5.78 1.53 -8.60
CA LEU A 111 -4.54 1.34 -7.87
C LEU A 111 -4.76 1.49 -6.37
N LEU A 112 -4.06 0.66 -5.58
CA LEU A 112 -3.82 0.88 -4.17
C LEU A 112 -2.41 1.47 -3.98
N LYS A 113 -2.31 2.57 -3.23
CA LYS A 113 -1.04 3.23 -2.92
C LYS A 113 -0.90 3.43 -1.43
N GLU A 114 0.25 3.02 -0.90
CA GLU A 114 0.65 3.38 0.46
C GLU A 114 1.45 4.69 0.41
N TYR A 115 1.15 5.60 1.33
CA TYR A 115 1.91 6.82 1.54
C TYR A 115 1.82 7.27 3.02
N GLN A 116 2.96 7.45 3.65
CA GLN A 116 3.07 7.85 5.06
C GLN A 116 2.21 6.97 5.99
N ASN A 117 2.38 5.67 5.87
CA ASN A 117 1.66 4.65 6.66
C ASN A 117 0.12 4.69 6.52
N ARG A 118 -0.41 5.25 5.43
CA ARG A 118 -1.83 5.24 5.11
C ARG A 118 -2.04 4.65 3.72
N TRP A 119 -3.13 3.92 3.59
CA TRP A 119 -3.52 3.34 2.31
C TRP A 119 -4.55 4.21 1.61
N TYR A 120 -4.41 4.27 0.30
CA TYR A 120 -5.28 5.04 -0.58
C TYR A 120 -5.71 4.18 -1.75
N VAL A 121 -6.97 4.30 -2.16
CA VAL A 121 -7.45 3.80 -3.43
C VAL A 121 -7.53 4.96 -4.42
N ILE A 122 -6.93 4.77 -5.58
CA ILE A 122 -7.00 5.67 -6.72
C ILE A 122 -7.94 5.02 -7.73
N GLY A 123 -8.90 5.76 -8.23
CA GLY A 123 -9.86 5.23 -9.19
C GLY A 123 -10.74 6.31 -9.80
N PHE A 124 -11.42 5.96 -10.87
CA PHE A 124 -12.37 6.84 -11.54
C PHE A 124 -13.65 6.93 -10.70
N ASP A 125 -13.98 8.13 -10.28
CA ASP A 125 -15.24 8.42 -9.58
C ASP A 125 -16.36 8.56 -10.62
N ASN A 126 -17.28 7.60 -10.63
CA ASN A 126 -18.39 7.59 -11.59
C ASN A 126 -19.39 8.74 -11.39
N PHE A 127 -19.37 9.40 -10.23
CA PHE A 127 -20.23 10.54 -9.96
C PHE A 127 -19.61 11.86 -10.44
N ASP A 128 -18.34 12.07 -10.13
CA ASP A 128 -17.64 13.31 -10.47
C ASP A 128 -16.97 13.26 -11.86
N GLY A 129 -16.80 12.07 -12.45
CA GLY A 129 -16.35 11.88 -13.83
C GLY A 129 -14.85 12.02 -14.04
N PHE A 130 -14.03 11.91 -13.00
CA PHE A 130 -12.58 11.94 -13.09
C PHE A 130 -11.88 11.06 -12.04
N VAL A 131 -10.59 10.81 -12.22
CA VAL A 131 -9.80 9.98 -11.30
C VAL A 131 -9.54 10.73 -10.00
N LYS A 132 -9.80 10.06 -8.88
CA LYS A 132 -9.63 10.58 -7.53
C LYS A 132 -8.86 9.64 -6.63
N THR A 133 -8.34 10.21 -5.55
CA THR A 133 -7.68 9.50 -4.47
C THR A 133 -8.56 9.52 -3.21
N TYR A 134 -8.81 8.33 -2.66
CA TYR A 134 -9.60 8.14 -1.45
C TYR A 134 -8.77 7.46 -0.38
N SER A 135 -8.66 8.07 0.80
CA SER A 135 -7.95 7.50 1.94
C SER A 135 -8.80 6.41 2.59
N LEU A 136 -8.24 5.22 2.80
CA LEU A 136 -9.00 4.06 3.31
C LEU A 136 -9.41 4.21 4.78
N ASP A 137 -8.69 5.03 5.56
CA ASP A 137 -9.07 5.37 6.94
C ASP A 137 -10.37 6.18 7.05
N ARG A 138 -10.89 6.66 5.92
CA ARG A 138 -12.15 7.41 5.82
C ARG A 138 -13.27 6.63 5.14
N VAL A 139 -13.00 5.40 4.78
CA VAL A 139 -14.00 4.48 4.23
C VAL A 139 -14.74 3.83 5.40
N THR A 140 -16.05 4.02 5.44
CA THR A 140 -16.92 3.49 6.50
C THR A 140 -17.61 2.19 6.11
N LYS A 141 -17.85 1.99 4.82
CA LYS A 141 -18.42 0.77 4.24
C LYS A 141 -17.89 0.55 2.83
N LEU A 142 -17.88 -0.70 2.39
CA LEU A 142 -17.48 -1.10 1.04
C LEU A 142 -18.45 -2.17 0.52
N LEU A 143 -18.87 -2.00 -0.73
CA LEU A 143 -19.68 -2.96 -1.47
C LEU A 143 -19.05 -3.18 -2.84
N ILE A 144 -18.83 -4.44 -3.22
CA ILE A 144 -18.41 -4.80 -4.58
C ILE A 144 -19.67 -4.88 -5.43
N VAL A 145 -19.77 -4.00 -6.42
CA VAL A 145 -20.99 -3.87 -7.25
C VAL A 145 -21.02 -4.90 -8.38
N GLY A 146 -19.86 -5.48 -8.72
CA GLY A 146 -19.74 -6.49 -9.78
C GLY A 146 -19.89 -5.95 -11.20
N LYS A 147 -20.08 -4.64 -11.40
CA LYS A 147 -20.09 -4.00 -12.70
C LYS A 147 -18.68 -3.90 -13.24
N SER A 148 -18.41 -4.54 -14.38
CA SER A 148 -17.11 -4.45 -15.04
C SER A 148 -16.84 -3.04 -15.58
N PHE A 149 -15.58 -2.64 -15.58
CA PHE A 149 -15.09 -1.41 -16.18
C PHE A 149 -13.80 -1.67 -16.96
N GLU A 150 -13.48 -0.77 -17.86
CA GLU A 150 -12.18 -0.71 -18.52
C GLU A 150 -11.43 0.52 -18.03
N ILE A 151 -10.12 0.38 -17.84
CA ILE A 151 -9.25 1.51 -17.54
C ILE A 151 -9.04 2.24 -18.86
N ASP A 152 -9.21 3.56 -18.86
CA ASP A 152 -8.91 4.40 -20.01
C ASP A 152 -7.46 4.12 -20.48
N GLU A 153 -7.29 3.75 -21.77
CA GLU A 153 -5.97 3.47 -22.36
C GLU A 153 -5.01 4.67 -22.24
N GLY A 154 -5.54 5.87 -22.12
CA GLY A 154 -4.77 7.09 -21.89
C GLY A 154 -4.35 7.32 -20.43
N PHE A 155 -4.82 6.49 -19.47
CA PHE A 155 -4.45 6.64 -18.07
C PHE A 155 -3.07 6.06 -17.81
N ASP A 156 -2.12 6.95 -17.53
CA ASP A 156 -0.74 6.62 -17.19
C ASP A 156 -0.50 6.90 -15.70
N TYR A 157 -0.16 5.87 -14.94
CA TYR A 157 0.12 5.95 -13.51
C TYR A 157 1.31 6.84 -13.18
N ASP A 158 2.39 6.76 -13.97
CA ASP A 158 3.60 7.54 -13.75
C ASP A 158 3.34 9.02 -14.05
N ARG A 159 2.60 9.31 -15.10
CA ARG A 159 2.18 10.66 -15.43
C ARG A 159 1.23 11.25 -14.38
N PHE A 160 0.29 10.44 -13.87
CA PHE A 160 -0.67 10.87 -12.85
C PHE A 160 0.01 11.34 -11.57
N PHE A 161 1.14 10.71 -11.20
CA PHE A 161 1.91 11.08 -10.00
C PHE A 161 3.13 11.94 -10.26
N LYS A 162 3.48 12.23 -11.52
CA LYS A 162 4.75 12.85 -11.92
C LYS A 162 5.08 14.17 -11.20
N TYR A 163 4.07 14.98 -10.95
CA TYR A 163 4.24 16.28 -10.32
C TYR A 163 3.66 16.37 -8.92
N ASN A 164 3.36 15.22 -8.33
CA ASN A 164 2.72 15.18 -7.04
C ASN A 164 3.73 15.06 -5.91
N ILE A 165 3.58 15.89 -4.91
CA ILE A 165 4.23 15.69 -3.62
C ILE A 165 3.23 14.89 -2.78
N GLY A 166 3.46 13.56 -2.68
CA GLY A 166 2.57 12.65 -1.96
C GLY A 166 1.44 12.07 -2.80
N ILE A 167 0.21 12.25 -2.35
CA ILE A 167 -1.01 11.62 -2.91
C ILE A 167 -2.01 12.62 -3.51
N THR A 168 -1.77 13.90 -3.34
CA THR A 168 -2.69 14.94 -3.82
C THR A 168 -2.35 15.27 -5.26
N THR A 169 -3.29 15.03 -6.15
CA THR A 169 -3.18 15.41 -7.56
C THR A 169 -3.96 16.70 -7.78
N LEU A 170 -3.35 17.63 -8.47
CA LEU A 170 -4.01 18.83 -8.99
C LEU A 170 -4.12 18.69 -10.50
N ASP A 171 -5.28 19.02 -11.05
CA ASP A 171 -5.52 19.04 -12.50
C ASP A 171 -4.97 20.35 -13.11
N LYS A 172 -3.69 20.63 -12.78
CA LYS A 172 -2.96 21.82 -13.26
C LYS A 172 -1.54 21.43 -13.59
N GLU A 173 -1.00 22.04 -14.62
CA GLU A 173 0.43 21.99 -14.89
C GLU A 173 1.22 22.64 -13.73
N PRO A 174 2.43 22.15 -13.42
CA PRO A 174 3.25 22.74 -12.37
C PRO A 174 3.67 24.16 -12.75
N GLU A 175 3.72 25.02 -11.76
CA GLU A 175 4.21 26.40 -11.91
C GLU A 175 5.69 26.47 -11.53
N ASP A 176 6.49 27.22 -12.31
CA ASP A 176 7.88 27.49 -11.95
C ASP A 176 7.93 28.50 -10.81
N ILE A 177 8.54 28.12 -9.70
CA ILE A 177 8.76 29.00 -8.56
C ILE A 177 10.23 29.38 -8.49
N LEU A 178 10.52 30.66 -8.70
CA LEU A 178 11.86 31.22 -8.54
C LEU A 178 12.06 31.70 -7.10
N LEU A 179 12.93 31.02 -6.37
CA LEU A 179 13.29 31.42 -5.00
C LEU A 179 14.61 32.18 -5.05
N SER A 180 14.61 33.42 -4.53
CA SER A 180 15.80 34.19 -4.30
C SER A 180 16.10 34.26 -2.81
N ALA A 181 17.28 33.80 -2.40
CA ALA A 181 17.75 33.91 -1.02
C ALA A 181 18.99 34.85 -1.00
N SER A 182 18.96 35.83 -0.12
CA SER A 182 20.17 36.63 0.15
C SER A 182 21.14 35.76 1.01
N PRO A 183 22.47 35.90 0.80
CA PRO A 183 23.44 35.28 1.69
C PRO A 183 23.18 35.76 3.12
N LEU A 184 23.11 34.86 4.08
CA LEU A 184 23.17 35.23 5.49
C LEU A 184 24.54 35.87 5.73
N GLU A 185 24.56 37.15 6.06
CA GLU A 185 25.76 37.79 6.58
C GLU A 185 26.08 37.08 7.90
N GLY A 186 27.15 36.26 7.86
CA GLY A 186 27.68 35.63 9.03
C GLY A 186 28.32 36.71 9.90
N SER A 187 27.74 36.93 11.05
CA SER A 187 28.40 37.62 12.20
C SER A 187 28.99 36.59 13.11
#